data_f532f522f3cee10ce881e63c7824fe0d
#
_entry.id   f532f522f3cee10ce881e63c7824fe0d
#
_cell.length_a   1.000
_cell.length_b   1.000
_cell.length_c   1.000
_cell.angle_alpha   90.00
_cell.angle_beta   90.00
_cell.angle_gamma   90.00
#
_symmetry.space_group_name_H-M   'P 1'
#
loop_
_entity.id
_entity.type
_entity.pdbx_description
1 polymer ?
#
loop_
_entity_poly.entity_id
_entity_poly.type
_entity_poly.pdbx_seq_one_letter_code
_entity_poly.pdbx_strand_id
1 'polypeptide(L)'
;MMSDTLPSDVIGRRVEVNGEHATVRFSGIVPPVAGLWLGVEWDNPERGKHDGSHEGTVYFKCRHPTGGSFIRPNKVNFGVDFLTAIKNRYVLEDGPEDDSKEHIIIGNKPVETVGFASIIKQQSQLSNLKEVSLINCAVSCAGEKEGIAKACQNIREIDLSKNLLSSWDEVICIANQLKHLEALNLSENKLKFPSASPSLTGAFSTLKVLVLNRTGITWAEVLCCAPGWPVLEELYLSANRIHISERPTDVLQSLKILDLASNPIVDENQLFLIAYLPRLEQLNLSDTGISSIHFVDAGIGCKTSMFPSLQNLLVNDNKIAHWSFINELDKLQSLTALSCLRNPLTENIKEARTIRQLIIAKISQLKTLNKCEILPEERRGAELDYRKAFGNEWKKAGGHQDPDKNRPNEDFVAAHPRYQLLCHRYGAPEDGELKTQQPCMLKNQLLTLRIKCPDQLEQKVLEKQLPDAWQRN
;
A
#
# COMPACT_ATOMS: atom_id res chain seq x y z
N MET A 1 -30.49 23.38 30.82
CA MET A 1 -31.06 23.27 29.46
C MET A 1 -29.94 23.66 28.51
N MET A 2 -29.20 22.69 27.94
CA MET A 2 -28.26 22.98 26.88
C MET A 2 -29.09 23.36 25.65
N SER A 3 -28.82 24.50 25.05
CA SER A 3 -29.51 25.00 23.87
C SER A 3 -29.20 24.04 22.73
N ASP A 4 -30.23 23.34 22.21
CA ASP A 4 -30.18 22.47 21.02
C ASP A 4 -29.98 23.28 19.72
N THR A 5 -29.04 24.23 19.71
CA THR A 5 -28.71 24.97 18.50
C THR A 5 -27.71 24.14 17.69
N LEU A 6 -28.26 23.47 16.65
CA LEU A 6 -27.44 22.82 15.65
C LEU A 6 -26.48 23.81 14.98
N PRO A 7 -25.28 23.37 14.57
CA PRO A 7 -24.42 24.17 13.73
C PRO A 7 -25.17 24.66 12.48
N SER A 8 -24.96 25.92 12.08
CA SER A 8 -25.62 26.51 10.90
C SER A 8 -25.30 25.76 9.59
N ASP A 9 -24.16 25.04 9.55
CA ASP A 9 -23.60 24.28 8.44
C ASP A 9 -23.72 22.75 8.66
N VAL A 10 -24.78 22.30 9.35
CA VAL A 10 -24.94 20.88 9.74
C VAL A 10 -24.96 19.92 8.54
N ILE A 11 -25.50 20.36 7.39
CA ILE A 11 -25.56 19.52 6.17
C ILE A 11 -24.15 19.35 5.60
N GLY A 12 -23.77 18.09 5.35
CA GLY A 12 -22.44 17.71 4.86
C GLY A 12 -21.43 17.45 5.98
N ARG A 13 -21.73 17.79 7.23
CA ARG A 13 -20.85 17.46 8.36
C ARG A 13 -20.73 15.96 8.54
N ARG A 14 -19.53 15.56 8.93
CA ARG A 14 -19.24 14.21 9.40
C ARG A 14 -19.61 14.10 10.87
N VAL A 15 -20.18 12.99 11.22
CA VAL A 15 -20.67 12.72 12.58
C VAL A 15 -20.39 11.28 12.99
N GLU A 16 -20.37 11.06 14.29
CA GLU A 16 -20.27 9.73 14.88
C GLU A 16 -21.54 9.43 15.69
N VAL A 17 -22.03 8.20 15.58
CA VAL A 17 -23.14 7.72 16.39
C VAL A 17 -22.82 6.29 16.82
N ASN A 18 -22.60 6.08 18.11
CA ASN A 18 -22.25 4.77 18.70
C ASN A 18 -21.03 4.12 18.04
N GLY A 19 -19.97 4.89 17.78
CA GLY A 19 -18.73 4.40 17.17
C GLY A 19 -18.76 4.23 15.65
N GLU A 20 -19.90 4.51 14.99
CA GLU A 20 -20.06 4.44 13.54
C GLU A 20 -20.10 5.84 12.92
N HIS A 21 -19.43 6.03 11.79
CA HIS A 21 -19.34 7.31 11.11
C HIS A 21 -20.42 7.48 10.04
N ALA A 22 -20.93 8.69 9.90
CA ALA A 22 -21.91 9.06 8.89
C ALA A 22 -21.73 10.50 8.41
N THR A 23 -22.39 10.84 7.31
CA THR A 23 -22.50 12.21 6.81
C THR A 23 -23.94 12.70 6.95
N VAL A 24 -24.14 13.88 7.51
CA VAL A 24 -25.46 14.52 7.58
C VAL A 24 -25.89 14.96 6.19
N ARG A 25 -27.04 14.48 5.73
CA ARG A 25 -27.64 14.79 4.42
C ARG A 25 -28.92 15.61 4.51
N PHE A 26 -29.58 15.58 5.65
CA PHE A 26 -30.84 16.28 5.89
C PHE A 26 -30.92 16.74 7.35
N SER A 27 -31.60 17.86 7.56
CA SER A 27 -31.99 18.38 8.87
C SER A 27 -33.37 18.99 8.79
N GLY A 28 -34.30 18.47 9.56
CA GLY A 28 -35.69 18.94 9.50
C GLY A 28 -36.68 18.06 10.25
N ILE A 29 -37.96 18.34 10.07
CA ILE A 29 -39.04 17.55 10.65
C ILE A 29 -39.39 16.41 9.70
N VAL A 30 -39.61 15.22 10.25
CA VAL A 30 -40.05 14.01 9.53
C VAL A 30 -41.36 13.55 10.18
N PRO A 31 -42.50 13.83 9.57
CA PRO A 31 -43.78 13.35 10.08
C PRO A 31 -43.86 11.83 10.15
N PRO A 32 -44.73 11.25 11.00
CA PRO A 32 -45.66 11.89 11.93
C PRO A 32 -45.05 12.35 13.27
N VAL A 33 -43.80 12.05 13.50
CA VAL A 33 -43.13 12.29 14.80
C VAL A 33 -42.59 13.70 14.87
N ALA A 34 -43.09 14.50 15.83
CA ALA A 34 -42.66 15.87 16.06
C ALA A 34 -41.17 15.97 16.47
N GLY A 35 -40.60 17.15 16.22
CA GLY A 35 -39.21 17.49 16.58
C GLY A 35 -38.21 17.28 15.44
N LEU A 36 -37.01 17.77 15.66
CA LEU A 36 -35.92 17.79 14.68
C LEU A 36 -35.33 16.43 14.49
N TRP A 37 -35.07 16.04 13.24
CA TRP A 37 -34.35 14.85 12.82
C TRP A 37 -33.17 15.23 11.96
N LEU A 38 -32.08 14.46 12.09
CA LEU A 38 -30.98 14.44 11.14
C LEU A 38 -31.09 13.20 10.27
N GLY A 39 -31.14 13.40 8.96
CA GLY A 39 -30.99 12.34 7.99
C GLY A 39 -29.50 12.12 7.73
N VAL A 40 -29.00 10.93 8.02
CA VAL A 40 -27.59 10.60 7.88
C VAL A 40 -27.37 9.49 6.88
N GLU A 41 -26.29 9.58 6.09
CA GLU A 41 -25.79 8.52 5.24
C GLU A 41 -24.57 7.87 5.93
N TRP A 42 -24.71 6.60 6.28
CA TRP A 42 -23.64 5.84 6.95
C TRP A 42 -22.48 5.52 6.02
N ASP A 43 -21.28 5.42 6.57
CA ASP A 43 -20.10 4.93 5.84
C ASP A 43 -20.23 3.43 5.57
N ASN A 44 -20.71 2.67 6.55
CA ASN A 44 -21.13 1.29 6.40
C ASN A 44 -22.63 1.25 6.02
N PRO A 45 -22.99 0.92 4.78
CA PRO A 45 -24.38 0.94 4.32
C PRO A 45 -25.28 -0.08 5.04
N GLU A 46 -24.70 -1.14 5.63
CA GLU A 46 -25.48 -2.14 6.38
C GLU A 46 -26.00 -1.59 7.71
N ARG A 47 -25.46 -0.50 8.20
CA ARG A 47 -25.91 0.20 9.41
C ARG A 47 -27.20 0.95 9.21
N GLY A 48 -27.49 1.37 8.00
CA GLY A 48 -28.67 2.14 7.63
C GLY A 48 -29.92 1.29 7.48
N LYS A 49 -31.04 1.93 7.18
CA LYS A 49 -32.38 1.29 7.08
C LYS A 49 -33.13 1.60 5.80
N HIS A 50 -32.80 2.69 5.12
CA HIS A 50 -33.49 3.19 3.94
C HIS A 50 -32.57 4.03 3.05
N ASP A 51 -33.05 4.43 1.88
CA ASP A 51 -32.33 5.22 0.88
C ASP A 51 -32.39 6.75 1.09
N GLY A 52 -33.03 7.19 2.19
CA GLY A 52 -33.30 8.60 2.50
C GLY A 52 -34.76 8.95 2.32
N SER A 53 -35.63 8.02 1.93
CA SER A 53 -37.07 8.18 1.85
C SER A 53 -37.80 7.62 3.09
N HIS A 54 -38.97 8.19 3.42
CA HIS A 54 -39.86 7.75 4.49
C HIS A 54 -41.28 7.99 4.08
N GLU A 55 -42.14 6.98 4.18
CA GLU A 55 -43.56 7.03 3.81
C GLU A 55 -43.83 7.67 2.43
N GLY A 56 -43.01 7.30 1.43
CA GLY A 56 -43.13 7.80 0.05
C GLY A 56 -42.54 9.20 -0.18
N THR A 57 -42.06 9.89 0.85
CA THR A 57 -41.38 11.19 0.73
C THR A 57 -39.87 11.02 0.74
N VAL A 58 -39.20 11.62 -0.25
CA VAL A 58 -37.71 11.63 -0.34
C VAL A 58 -37.21 12.86 0.39
N TYR A 59 -36.43 12.67 1.47
CA TYR A 59 -35.82 13.73 2.25
C TYR A 59 -34.34 13.97 1.84
N PHE A 60 -33.62 12.88 1.48
CA PHE A 60 -32.28 12.94 0.96
C PHE A 60 -31.99 11.67 0.12
N LYS A 61 -30.85 11.58 -0.51
CA LYS A 61 -30.45 10.41 -1.29
C LYS A 61 -29.18 9.81 -0.73
N CYS A 62 -29.15 8.48 -0.61
CA CYS A 62 -27.98 7.70 -0.28
C CYS A 62 -27.38 7.03 -1.51
N ARG A 63 -26.09 6.75 -1.47
CA ARG A 63 -25.39 5.96 -2.50
C ARG A 63 -25.83 4.50 -2.52
N HIS A 64 -26.28 4.00 -1.36
CA HIS A 64 -26.76 2.64 -1.19
C HIS A 64 -28.21 2.64 -0.72
N PRO A 65 -29.07 1.71 -1.19
CA PRO A 65 -30.50 1.69 -0.86
C PRO A 65 -30.81 1.57 0.64
N THR A 66 -29.89 1.03 1.43
CA THR A 66 -30.02 0.88 2.88
C THR A 66 -29.10 1.81 3.67
N GLY A 67 -28.39 2.74 3.00
CA GLY A 67 -27.34 3.54 3.64
C GLY A 67 -27.83 4.66 4.55
N GLY A 68 -29.12 4.95 4.62
CA GLY A 68 -29.70 6.07 5.35
C GLY A 68 -30.34 5.72 6.68
N SER A 69 -30.38 6.69 7.59
CA SER A 69 -31.15 6.64 8.83
C SER A 69 -31.58 8.04 9.26
N PHE A 70 -32.70 8.14 9.97
CA PHE A 70 -33.06 9.35 10.72
C PHE A 70 -32.67 9.19 12.19
N ILE A 71 -31.94 10.17 12.72
CA ILE A 71 -31.38 10.16 14.08
C ILE A 71 -31.69 11.47 14.79
N ARG A 72 -31.97 11.39 16.07
CA ARG A 72 -32.15 12.60 16.90
C ARG A 72 -30.81 13.30 17.13
N PRO A 73 -30.75 14.66 17.07
CA PRO A 73 -29.52 15.44 17.24
C PRO A 73 -28.75 15.13 18.53
N ASN A 74 -29.46 14.88 19.64
CA ASN A 74 -28.86 14.57 20.93
C ASN A 74 -28.14 13.21 21.01
N LYS A 75 -28.25 12.38 19.96
CA LYS A 75 -27.54 11.09 19.85
C LYS A 75 -26.31 11.16 18.94
N VAL A 76 -26.02 12.33 18.41
CA VAL A 76 -24.99 12.55 17.39
C VAL A 76 -23.81 13.29 17.99
N ASN A 77 -22.61 12.73 17.83
CA ASN A 77 -21.35 13.37 18.14
C ASN A 77 -20.87 14.14 16.88
N PHE A 78 -20.82 15.47 16.98
CA PHE A 78 -20.32 16.36 15.91
C PHE A 78 -18.80 16.55 15.93
N GLY A 79 -18.13 15.90 16.87
CA GLY A 79 -16.69 15.98 17.04
C GLY A 79 -16.24 17.16 17.90
N VAL A 80 -14.93 17.26 18.01
CA VAL A 80 -14.22 18.28 18.78
C VAL A 80 -13.18 18.97 17.90
N ASP A 81 -12.68 20.11 18.34
CA ASP A 81 -11.53 20.73 17.68
C ASP A 81 -10.21 19.99 17.99
N PHE A 82 -9.20 20.28 17.19
CA PHE A 82 -7.89 19.65 17.26
C PHE A 82 -7.23 19.74 18.65
N LEU A 83 -7.25 20.92 19.27
CA LEU A 83 -6.62 21.11 20.59
C LEU A 83 -7.37 20.37 21.71
N THR A 84 -8.68 20.36 21.65
CA THR A 84 -9.50 19.59 22.58
C THR A 84 -9.18 18.10 22.46
N ALA A 85 -9.05 17.57 21.26
CA ALA A 85 -8.67 16.17 21.02
C ALA A 85 -7.27 15.85 21.57
N ILE A 86 -6.28 16.72 21.34
CA ILE A 86 -4.92 16.55 21.92
C ILE A 86 -4.97 16.57 23.43
N LYS A 87 -5.66 17.54 24.03
CA LYS A 87 -5.77 17.63 25.49
C LYS A 87 -6.43 16.38 26.07
N ASN A 88 -7.52 15.92 25.50
CA ASN A 88 -8.21 14.71 25.94
C ASN A 88 -7.32 13.46 25.90
N ARG A 89 -6.35 13.41 24.98
CA ARG A 89 -5.48 12.25 24.81
C ARG A 89 -4.18 12.32 25.57
N TYR A 90 -3.56 13.50 25.66
CA TYR A 90 -2.20 13.66 26.17
C TYR A 90 -2.12 14.42 27.50
N VAL A 91 -3.12 15.23 27.84
CA VAL A 91 -3.18 15.92 29.13
C VAL A 91 -4.09 15.09 30.02
N LEU A 92 -3.49 14.46 31.04
CA LEU A 92 -4.26 13.87 32.11
C LEU A 92 -4.88 15.02 32.89
N GLU A 93 -6.20 15.06 33.06
CA GLU A 93 -6.83 15.88 34.09
C GLU A 93 -6.20 15.45 35.41
N ASP A 94 -5.71 16.43 36.15
CA ASP A 94 -5.20 16.22 37.51
C ASP A 94 -6.31 15.56 38.34
N GLY A 95 -6.29 14.23 38.35
CA GLY A 95 -7.00 13.50 39.39
C GLY A 95 -6.41 13.91 40.72
N PRO A 96 -7.16 13.86 41.83
CA PRO A 96 -6.64 14.23 43.15
C PRO A 96 -5.30 13.50 43.33
N GLU A 97 -4.31 14.23 43.84
CA GLU A 97 -3.03 13.69 44.28
C GLU A 97 -3.30 12.58 45.31
N ASP A 98 -3.65 11.43 44.81
CA ASP A 98 -3.74 10.23 45.65
C ASP A 98 -2.33 9.63 45.67
N ASP A 99 -1.68 9.89 46.80
CA ASP A 99 -0.37 9.35 47.17
C ASP A 99 -0.39 7.80 47.34
N SER A 100 -1.42 7.15 46.82
CA SER A 100 -1.48 5.69 46.72
C SER A 100 -0.61 5.20 45.58
N LYS A 101 0.64 4.85 45.92
CA LYS A 101 1.52 4.02 45.10
C LYS A 101 0.78 2.75 44.71
N GLU A 102 0.10 2.76 43.58
CA GLU A 102 -0.37 1.52 42.98
C GLU A 102 0.84 0.67 42.59
N HIS A 103 1.22 -0.24 43.48
CA HIS A 103 2.16 -1.29 43.18
C HIS A 103 1.51 -2.26 42.21
N ILE A 104 1.88 -2.18 40.94
CA ILE A 104 1.51 -3.21 39.95
C ILE A 104 2.23 -4.50 40.36
N ILE A 105 1.47 -5.48 40.82
CA ILE A 105 2.01 -6.79 41.20
C ILE A 105 2.00 -7.70 39.96
N ILE A 106 3.18 -8.04 39.43
CA ILE A 106 3.34 -9.05 38.39
C ILE A 106 3.98 -10.29 39.03
N GLY A 107 3.22 -11.37 39.14
CA GLY A 107 3.71 -12.64 39.64
C GLY A 107 4.28 -12.60 41.06
N ASN A 108 3.55 -12.09 42.04
CA ASN A 108 3.95 -11.96 43.46
C ASN A 108 5.16 -11.04 43.79
N LYS A 109 5.60 -10.21 42.86
CA LYS A 109 6.63 -9.20 43.10
C LYS A 109 6.07 -7.80 42.79
N PRO A 110 6.21 -6.81 43.72
CA PRO A 110 5.87 -5.44 43.42
C PRO A 110 6.86 -4.91 42.38
N VAL A 111 6.37 -4.37 41.28
CA VAL A 111 7.18 -3.69 40.25
C VAL A 111 7.09 -2.21 40.53
N GLU A 112 8.19 -1.59 40.88
CA GLU A 112 8.26 -0.12 40.98
C GLU A 112 8.23 0.45 39.56
N THR A 113 7.22 1.27 39.27
CA THR A 113 7.08 2.02 38.03
C THR A 113 7.96 3.27 38.06
N VAL A 114 9.28 3.05 38.15
CA VAL A 114 10.26 4.17 38.20
C VAL A 114 10.32 4.83 36.82
N GLY A 115 9.95 6.09 36.74
CA GLY A 115 10.05 6.90 35.53
C GLY A 115 8.74 7.12 34.77
N PHE A 116 7.68 6.38 35.03
CA PHE A 116 6.38 6.58 34.35
C PHE A 116 5.78 7.96 34.59
N ALA A 117 5.82 8.47 35.83
CA ALA A 117 5.33 9.79 36.15
C ALA A 117 6.09 10.91 35.41
N SER A 118 7.41 10.78 35.25
CA SER A 118 8.21 11.74 34.48
C SER A 118 7.91 11.70 32.98
N ILE A 119 7.66 10.51 32.42
CA ILE A 119 7.27 10.33 31.02
C ILE A 119 5.87 10.91 30.77
N ILE A 120 4.92 10.64 31.66
CA ILE A 120 3.56 11.20 31.62
C ILE A 120 3.60 12.73 31.71
N LYS A 121 4.37 13.28 32.64
CA LYS A 121 4.54 14.73 32.79
C LYS A 121 5.23 15.36 31.57
N GLN A 122 6.14 14.66 30.93
CA GLN A 122 6.82 15.12 29.72
C GLN A 122 5.90 15.07 28.49
N GLN A 123 5.05 14.04 28.39
CA GLN A 123 4.04 13.91 27.32
C GLN A 123 2.86 14.87 27.51
N SER A 124 2.55 15.28 28.73
CA SER A 124 1.51 16.28 29.01
C SER A 124 1.91 17.71 28.61
N GLN A 125 3.20 17.96 28.35
CA GLN A 125 3.66 19.24 27.79
C GLN A 125 3.46 19.24 26.27
N LEU A 126 2.37 19.79 25.79
CA LEU A 126 1.99 19.82 24.37
C LEU A 126 3.07 20.41 23.46
N SER A 127 3.87 21.36 23.98
CA SER A 127 5.00 21.96 23.24
C SER A 127 6.14 20.98 22.93
N ASN A 128 6.24 19.86 23.65
CA ASN A 128 7.28 18.84 23.43
C ASN A 128 6.86 17.75 22.46
N LEU A 129 5.59 17.68 22.09
CA LEU A 129 5.08 16.67 21.18
C LEU A 129 5.67 16.86 19.77
N LYS A 130 6.30 15.81 19.25
CA LYS A 130 6.82 15.75 17.87
C LYS A 130 6.00 14.83 16.99
N GLU A 131 5.55 13.72 17.55
CA GLU A 131 4.72 12.71 16.92
C GLU A 131 3.40 12.62 17.67
N VAL A 132 2.28 12.78 16.96
CA VAL A 132 0.94 12.84 17.55
C VAL A 132 0.02 11.86 16.85
N SER A 133 -0.63 11.00 17.62
CA SER A 133 -1.66 10.11 17.11
C SER A 133 -3.02 10.51 17.68
N LEU A 134 -3.89 11.02 16.81
CA LEU A 134 -5.30 11.33 17.11
C LEU A 134 -6.24 10.42 16.34
N ILE A 135 -5.86 9.15 16.12
CA ILE A 135 -6.68 8.16 15.42
C ILE A 135 -8.02 8.01 16.14
N ASN A 136 -9.12 8.20 15.41
CA ASN A 136 -10.47 8.01 15.94
C ASN A 136 -10.79 8.85 17.19
N CYS A 137 -10.31 10.11 17.21
CA CYS A 137 -10.51 11.06 18.32
C CYS A 137 -11.64 12.08 18.05
N ALA A 138 -12.47 11.83 17.05
CA ALA A 138 -13.58 12.69 16.65
C ALA A 138 -13.16 14.13 16.31
N VAL A 139 -11.95 14.34 15.76
CA VAL A 139 -11.52 15.66 15.32
C VAL A 139 -12.34 16.09 14.11
N SER A 140 -13.02 17.23 14.20
CA SER A 140 -13.89 17.75 13.14
C SER A 140 -13.45 19.08 12.56
N CYS A 141 -12.63 19.87 13.28
CA CYS A 141 -12.15 21.18 12.86
C CYS A 141 -10.81 21.55 13.50
N ALA A 142 -10.19 22.61 12.98
CA ALA A 142 -8.94 23.17 13.51
C ALA A 142 -9.13 23.84 14.90
N GLY A 143 -10.31 24.43 15.15
CA GLY A 143 -10.60 25.21 16.35
C GLY A 143 -10.18 26.67 16.23
N GLU A 144 -9.75 27.25 17.36
CA GLU A 144 -9.39 28.67 17.44
C GLU A 144 -8.18 29.02 16.55
N LYS A 145 -8.24 30.20 15.95
CA LYS A 145 -7.15 30.76 15.16
C LYS A 145 -5.88 30.89 16.01
N GLU A 146 -4.76 30.37 15.52
CA GLU A 146 -3.46 30.34 16.20
C GLU A 146 -3.39 29.52 17.52
N GLY A 147 -4.45 28.84 17.90
CA GLY A 147 -4.45 28.01 19.11
C GLY A 147 -3.46 26.85 19.03
N ILE A 148 -3.43 26.15 17.90
CA ILE A 148 -2.50 25.04 17.65
C ILE A 148 -1.06 25.54 17.63
N ALA A 149 -0.78 26.66 16.94
CA ALA A 149 0.56 27.24 16.82
C ALA A 149 1.15 27.64 18.17
N LYS A 150 0.31 28.09 19.13
CA LYS A 150 0.76 28.45 20.46
C LYS A 150 1.02 27.25 21.37
N ALA A 151 0.21 26.21 21.24
CA ALA A 151 0.27 25.05 22.11
C ALA A 151 1.21 23.93 21.63
N CYS A 152 1.31 23.71 20.30
CA CYS A 152 1.90 22.52 19.71
C CYS A 152 2.95 22.90 18.65
N GLN A 153 3.99 23.62 19.04
CA GLN A 153 4.96 24.23 18.11
C GLN A 153 5.85 23.20 17.38
N ASN A 154 6.07 22.02 17.94
CA ASN A 154 7.13 21.09 17.52
C ASN A 154 6.62 19.83 16.82
N ILE A 155 5.32 19.74 16.54
CA ILE A 155 4.75 18.57 15.84
C ILE A 155 5.34 18.48 14.43
N ARG A 156 5.90 17.28 14.13
CA ARG A 156 6.44 16.89 12.82
C ARG A 156 5.59 15.83 12.14
N GLU A 157 5.02 14.94 12.89
CA GLU A 157 4.22 13.82 12.40
C GLU A 157 2.88 13.77 13.10
N ILE A 158 1.81 13.63 12.33
CA ILE A 158 0.48 13.54 12.89
C ILE A 158 -0.38 12.51 12.15
N ASP A 159 -1.03 11.66 12.93
CA ASP A 159 -2.05 10.75 12.45
C ASP A 159 -3.44 11.26 12.87
N LEU A 160 -4.20 11.72 11.87
CA LEU A 160 -5.60 12.15 11.98
C LEU A 160 -6.56 11.16 11.31
N SER A 161 -6.15 9.93 11.09
CA SER A 161 -7.00 8.93 10.45
C SER A 161 -8.26 8.63 11.25
N LYS A 162 -9.33 8.25 10.55
CA LYS A 162 -10.64 7.90 11.14
C LYS A 162 -11.26 9.00 11.99
N ASN A 163 -11.18 10.24 11.54
CA ASN A 163 -11.77 11.37 12.24
C ASN A 163 -13.02 11.89 11.50
N LEU A 164 -13.51 13.04 11.91
CA LEU A 164 -14.72 13.67 11.38
C LEU A 164 -14.41 14.89 10.51
N LEU A 165 -13.19 14.99 9.99
CA LEU A 165 -12.80 16.01 9.03
C LEU A 165 -13.61 15.85 7.75
N SER A 166 -14.23 16.94 7.28
CA SER A 166 -15.13 16.93 6.12
C SER A 166 -14.63 17.76 4.93
N SER A 167 -13.63 18.62 5.13
CA SER A 167 -13.09 19.46 4.06
C SER A 167 -11.57 19.56 4.11
N TRP A 168 -10.98 19.77 2.92
CA TRP A 168 -9.54 20.04 2.78
C TRP A 168 -9.15 21.39 3.39
N ASP A 169 -10.08 22.35 3.44
CA ASP A 169 -9.85 23.66 4.04
C ASP A 169 -9.56 23.57 5.54
N GLU A 170 -10.26 22.68 6.26
CA GLU A 170 -9.96 22.40 7.67
C GLU A 170 -8.56 21.79 7.86
N VAL A 171 -8.18 20.90 6.94
CA VAL A 171 -6.81 20.32 6.94
C VAL A 171 -5.77 21.42 6.72
N ILE A 172 -6.01 22.35 5.80
CA ILE A 172 -5.15 23.51 5.56
C ILE A 172 -5.09 24.39 6.82
N CYS A 173 -6.21 24.63 7.50
CA CYS A 173 -6.25 25.41 8.73
C CYS A 173 -5.42 24.78 9.87
N ILE A 174 -5.41 23.46 9.97
CA ILE A 174 -4.56 22.73 10.93
C ILE A 174 -3.09 22.85 10.50
N ALA A 175 -2.76 22.51 9.26
CA ALA A 175 -1.39 22.44 8.74
C ALA A 175 -0.69 23.81 8.74
N ASN A 176 -1.40 24.89 8.45
CA ASN A 176 -0.86 26.25 8.50
C ASN A 176 -0.30 26.66 9.88
N GLN A 177 -0.79 26.02 10.94
CA GLN A 177 -0.35 26.25 12.29
C GLN A 177 0.81 25.36 12.73
N LEU A 178 1.17 24.35 11.93
CA LEU A 178 2.19 23.34 12.20
C LEU A 178 3.39 23.52 11.26
N LYS A 179 4.25 24.51 11.57
CA LYS A 179 5.34 24.94 10.68
C LYS A 179 6.40 23.88 10.38
N HIS A 180 6.48 22.83 11.17
CA HIS A 180 7.46 21.76 11.08
C HIS A 180 6.83 20.43 10.63
N LEU A 181 5.59 20.44 10.12
CA LEU A 181 4.88 19.24 9.73
C LEU A 181 5.56 18.55 8.53
N GLU A 182 6.04 17.34 8.75
CA GLU A 182 6.73 16.50 7.76
C GLU A 182 5.89 15.30 7.30
N ALA A 183 5.06 14.74 8.20
CA ALA A 183 4.21 13.61 7.88
C ALA A 183 2.77 13.81 8.38
N LEU A 184 1.80 13.54 7.49
CA LEU A 184 0.38 13.70 7.76
C LEU A 184 -0.40 12.49 7.25
N ASN A 185 -1.13 11.82 8.15
CA ASN A 185 -2.06 10.75 7.82
C ASN A 185 -3.51 11.22 8.02
N LEU A 186 -4.27 11.22 6.93
CA LEU A 186 -5.68 11.60 6.89
C LEU A 186 -6.60 10.44 6.45
N SER A 187 -6.09 9.22 6.45
CA SER A 187 -6.84 8.06 5.96
C SER A 187 -8.21 7.92 6.60
N GLU A 188 -9.16 7.41 5.84
CA GLU A 188 -10.52 7.14 6.28
C GLU A 188 -11.31 8.39 6.77
N ASN A 189 -10.87 9.61 6.40
CA ASN A 189 -11.70 10.81 6.47
C ASN A 189 -12.38 11.00 5.11
N LYS A 190 -13.66 11.35 5.08
CA LYS A 190 -14.36 11.70 3.83
C LYS A 190 -14.25 13.19 3.58
N LEU A 191 -13.15 13.58 2.95
CA LEU A 191 -12.83 14.97 2.69
C LEU A 191 -13.49 15.45 1.39
N LYS A 192 -13.98 16.68 1.41
CA LYS A 192 -14.31 17.43 0.19
C LYS A 192 -13.05 18.17 -0.23
N PHE A 193 -12.51 17.78 -1.37
CA PHE A 193 -11.34 18.42 -1.96
C PHE A 193 -11.76 19.61 -2.85
N PRO A 194 -10.87 20.62 -3.02
CA PRO A 194 -11.14 21.74 -3.90
C PRO A 194 -11.17 21.31 -5.36
N SER A 195 -12.09 21.90 -6.13
CA SER A 195 -12.20 21.68 -7.58
C SER A 195 -11.32 22.64 -8.40
N ALA A 196 -10.77 23.67 -7.78
CA ALA A 196 -9.81 24.59 -8.36
C ALA A 196 -8.58 24.65 -7.43
N SER A 197 -7.40 24.96 -7.99
CA SER A 197 -6.18 25.05 -7.19
C SER A 197 -6.39 25.91 -5.96
N PRO A 198 -6.23 25.33 -4.75
CA PRO A 198 -6.30 26.13 -3.54
C PRO A 198 -5.24 27.22 -3.58
N SER A 199 -5.51 28.35 -2.93
CA SER A 199 -4.48 29.37 -2.77
C SER A 199 -3.24 28.73 -2.15
N LEU A 200 -2.06 28.95 -2.74
CA LEU A 200 -0.80 28.41 -2.24
C LEU A 200 -0.49 29.08 -0.89
N THR A 201 -1.00 28.51 0.18
CA THR A 201 -0.85 29.06 1.54
C THR A 201 0.50 28.76 2.18
N GLY A 202 1.28 27.85 1.55
CA GLY A 202 2.51 27.32 2.16
C GLY A 202 2.25 26.35 3.33
N ALA A 203 1.01 25.97 3.57
CA ALA A 203 0.60 25.09 4.68
C ALA A 203 1.37 23.75 4.74
N PHE A 204 1.74 23.23 3.57
CA PHE A 204 2.43 21.96 3.42
C PHE A 204 3.85 22.11 2.84
N SER A 205 4.47 23.27 3.01
CA SER A 205 5.79 23.55 2.44
C SER A 205 6.91 22.61 2.93
N THR A 206 6.74 21.99 4.08
CA THR A 206 7.69 21.04 4.72
C THR A 206 7.23 19.58 4.64
N LEU A 207 6.04 19.33 4.09
CA LEU A 207 5.43 18.01 4.08
C LEU A 207 6.15 17.07 3.12
N LYS A 208 6.62 15.93 3.65
CA LYS A 208 7.32 14.87 2.91
C LYS A 208 6.46 13.62 2.71
N VAL A 209 5.59 13.32 3.69
CA VAL A 209 4.77 12.11 3.69
C VAL A 209 3.30 12.49 3.82
N LEU A 210 2.46 12.07 2.88
CA LEU A 210 1.02 12.29 2.90
C LEU A 210 0.26 10.99 2.65
N VAL A 211 -0.60 10.63 3.61
CA VAL A 211 -1.40 9.42 3.54
C VAL A 211 -2.88 9.79 3.43
N LEU A 212 -3.49 9.45 2.30
CA LEU A 212 -4.88 9.77 1.94
C LEU A 212 -5.67 8.49 1.57
N ASN A 213 -5.37 7.36 2.18
CA ASN A 213 -6.06 6.11 1.89
C ASN A 213 -7.54 6.20 2.29
N ARG A 214 -8.43 5.70 1.44
CA ARG A 214 -9.88 5.66 1.69
C ARG A 214 -10.51 7.03 2.03
N THR A 215 -10.01 8.10 1.40
CA THR A 215 -10.57 9.46 1.56
C THR A 215 -11.56 9.82 0.46
N GLY A 216 -11.57 9.06 -0.63
CA GLY A 216 -12.39 9.33 -1.81
C GLY A 216 -11.78 10.35 -2.77
N ILE A 217 -10.51 10.73 -2.57
CA ILE A 217 -9.80 11.66 -3.48
C ILE A 217 -9.70 11.07 -4.88
N THR A 218 -9.90 11.89 -5.88
CA THR A 218 -9.71 11.59 -7.30
C THR A 218 -8.32 12.01 -7.78
N TRP A 219 -7.87 11.49 -8.92
CA TRP A 219 -6.58 11.91 -9.49
C TRP A 219 -6.55 13.38 -9.88
N ALA A 220 -7.63 13.92 -10.40
CA ALA A 220 -7.75 15.34 -10.72
C ALA A 220 -7.59 16.23 -9.47
N GLU A 221 -8.18 15.81 -8.34
CA GLU A 221 -8.02 16.50 -7.06
C GLU A 221 -6.60 16.38 -6.50
N VAL A 222 -5.93 15.23 -6.69
CA VAL A 222 -4.50 15.09 -6.36
C VAL A 222 -3.68 16.12 -7.12
N LEU A 223 -3.86 16.21 -8.45
CA LEU A 223 -3.12 17.17 -9.28
C LEU A 223 -3.47 18.62 -8.94
N CYS A 224 -4.72 18.89 -8.57
CA CYS A 224 -5.18 20.20 -8.13
C CYS A 224 -4.49 20.65 -6.84
N CYS A 225 -4.31 19.74 -5.88
CA CYS A 225 -3.67 20.01 -4.58
C CYS A 225 -2.14 19.96 -4.62
N ALA A 226 -1.56 19.18 -5.53
CA ALA A 226 -0.13 18.90 -5.59
C ALA A 226 0.81 20.12 -5.70
N PRO A 227 0.44 21.26 -6.30
CA PRO A 227 1.26 22.47 -6.21
C PRO A 227 1.51 22.94 -4.78
N GLY A 228 0.63 22.61 -3.84
CA GLY A 228 0.79 22.86 -2.41
C GLY A 228 1.76 21.92 -1.69
N TRP A 229 2.26 20.89 -2.35
CA TRP A 229 3.15 19.84 -1.80
C TRP A 229 4.53 19.85 -2.46
N PRO A 230 5.30 20.93 -2.39
CA PRO A 230 6.50 21.13 -3.22
C PRO A 230 7.64 20.15 -2.95
N VAL A 231 7.71 19.59 -1.75
CA VAL A 231 8.79 18.67 -1.32
C VAL A 231 8.30 17.27 -0.99
N LEU A 232 7.09 16.89 -1.42
CA LEU A 232 6.48 15.62 -1.11
C LEU A 232 7.30 14.46 -1.70
N GLU A 233 7.69 13.52 -0.84
CA GLU A 233 8.47 12.34 -1.19
C GLU A 233 7.62 11.05 -1.20
N GLU A 234 6.60 10.98 -0.37
CA GLU A 234 5.76 9.77 -0.23
C GLU A 234 4.28 10.14 -0.29
N LEU A 235 3.54 9.49 -1.17
CA LEU A 235 2.10 9.67 -1.35
C LEU A 235 1.39 8.32 -1.36
N TYR A 236 0.46 8.15 -0.43
CA TYR A 236 -0.33 6.93 -0.25
C TYR A 236 -1.78 7.21 -0.57
N LEU A 237 -2.31 6.55 -1.60
CA LEU A 237 -3.64 6.80 -2.17
C LEU A 237 -4.48 5.51 -2.27
N SER A 238 -4.20 4.50 -1.46
CA SER A 238 -4.88 3.21 -1.55
C SER A 238 -6.39 3.33 -1.38
N ALA A 239 -7.13 2.52 -2.13
CA ALA A 239 -8.58 2.34 -2.02
C ALA A 239 -9.41 3.65 -2.17
N ASN A 240 -9.08 4.46 -3.18
CA ASN A 240 -9.78 5.71 -3.50
C ASN A 240 -10.60 5.67 -4.80
N ARG A 241 -10.58 4.55 -5.53
CA ARG A 241 -11.15 4.43 -6.88
C ARG A 241 -10.48 5.36 -7.89
N ILE A 242 -9.18 5.60 -7.74
CA ILE A 242 -8.41 6.47 -8.62
C ILE A 242 -8.36 5.87 -10.02
N HIS A 243 -8.58 6.76 -10.99
CA HIS A 243 -8.29 6.57 -12.40
C HIS A 243 -7.29 7.67 -12.81
N ILE A 244 -6.11 7.28 -13.27
CA ILE A 244 -5.09 8.24 -13.70
C ILE A 244 -5.48 8.75 -15.08
N SER A 245 -5.89 10.02 -15.14
CA SER A 245 -6.44 10.64 -16.36
C SER A 245 -5.46 11.57 -17.07
N GLU A 246 -4.47 12.07 -16.35
CA GLU A 246 -3.48 13.01 -16.90
C GLU A 246 -2.11 12.88 -16.22
N ARG A 247 -1.09 13.33 -16.96
CA ARG A 247 0.29 13.32 -16.51
C ARG A 247 0.54 14.43 -15.49
N PRO A 248 1.21 14.16 -14.35
CA PRO A 248 1.70 15.21 -13.48
C PRO A 248 2.77 16.05 -14.20
N THR A 249 2.47 17.33 -14.45
CA THR A 249 3.40 18.28 -15.06
C THR A 249 3.81 19.29 -14.00
N ASP A 250 5.09 19.43 -13.75
CA ASP A 250 5.69 20.35 -12.76
C ASP A 250 5.24 20.14 -11.30
N VAL A 251 4.52 19.05 -11.02
CA VAL A 251 4.08 18.64 -9.68
C VAL A 251 4.54 17.21 -9.40
N LEU A 252 4.64 16.83 -8.12
CA LEU A 252 5.06 15.49 -7.65
C LEU A 252 6.46 15.08 -8.13
N GLN A 253 7.31 16.03 -8.54
CA GLN A 253 8.62 15.75 -9.13
C GLN A 253 9.65 15.24 -8.10
N SER A 254 9.40 15.44 -6.80
CA SER A 254 10.24 14.90 -5.72
C SER A 254 9.77 13.54 -5.21
N LEU A 255 8.66 13.00 -5.76
CA LEU A 255 8.02 11.81 -5.27
C LEU A 255 8.91 10.58 -5.46
N LYS A 256 9.14 9.84 -4.38
CA LYS A 256 9.91 8.59 -4.32
C LYS A 256 9.03 7.37 -4.15
N ILE A 257 7.95 7.49 -3.37
CA ILE A 257 7.01 6.41 -3.10
C ILE A 257 5.61 6.83 -3.51
N LEU A 258 4.97 6.01 -4.34
CA LEU A 258 3.58 6.16 -4.73
C LEU A 258 2.84 4.85 -4.47
N ASP A 259 1.85 4.88 -3.58
CA ASP A 259 0.97 3.75 -3.32
C ASP A 259 -0.40 3.98 -3.96
N LEU A 260 -0.73 3.16 -4.93
CA LEU A 260 -1.99 3.15 -5.66
C LEU A 260 -2.77 1.84 -5.49
N ALA A 261 -2.45 1.05 -4.45
CA ALA A 261 -3.09 -0.23 -4.22
C ALA A 261 -4.62 -0.11 -4.12
N SER A 262 -5.32 -1.16 -4.52
CA SER A 262 -6.79 -1.23 -4.46
C SER A 262 -7.51 -0.09 -5.21
N ASN A 263 -6.91 0.38 -6.31
CA ASN A 263 -7.52 1.32 -7.26
C ASN A 263 -7.68 0.64 -8.63
N PRO A 264 -8.70 0.96 -9.43
CA PRO A 264 -8.97 0.28 -10.70
C PRO A 264 -8.03 0.78 -11.83
N ILE A 265 -6.75 0.40 -11.76
CA ILE A 265 -5.72 0.76 -12.75
C ILE A 265 -5.47 -0.45 -13.64
N VAL A 266 -6.46 -0.82 -14.41
CA VAL A 266 -6.45 -2.01 -15.28
C VAL A 266 -5.77 -1.77 -16.63
N ASP A 267 -5.72 -0.53 -17.08
CA ASP A 267 -5.13 -0.11 -18.35
C ASP A 267 -3.71 0.41 -18.15
N GLU A 268 -2.76 -0.21 -18.84
CA GLU A 268 -1.35 0.20 -18.78
C GLU A 268 -1.10 1.65 -19.22
N ASN A 269 -1.97 2.21 -20.07
CA ASN A 269 -1.87 3.61 -20.50
C ASN A 269 -1.98 4.59 -19.32
N GLN A 270 -2.72 4.22 -18.26
CA GLN A 270 -2.76 5.00 -17.02
C GLN A 270 -1.38 5.07 -16.36
N LEU A 271 -0.63 3.94 -16.35
CA LEU A 271 0.70 3.88 -15.75
C LEU A 271 1.71 4.73 -16.54
N PHE A 272 1.57 4.80 -17.85
CA PHE A 272 2.48 5.58 -18.68
C PHE A 272 2.37 7.07 -18.41
N LEU A 273 1.23 7.56 -17.89
CA LEU A 273 1.08 8.94 -17.46
C LEU A 273 1.98 9.32 -16.28
N ILE A 274 2.29 8.36 -15.39
CA ILE A 274 3.20 8.58 -14.24
C ILE A 274 4.61 8.04 -14.46
N ALA A 275 4.87 7.42 -15.61
CA ALA A 275 6.15 6.78 -15.94
C ALA A 275 7.34 7.76 -16.04
N TYR A 276 7.07 9.04 -16.09
CA TYR A 276 8.06 10.10 -16.24
C TYR A 276 8.41 10.82 -14.95
N LEU A 277 7.86 10.38 -13.82
CA LEU A 277 8.24 10.87 -12.50
C LEU A 277 9.72 10.54 -12.26
N PRO A 278 10.62 11.54 -12.13
CA PRO A 278 12.07 11.30 -12.28
C PRO A 278 12.69 10.60 -11.09
N ARG A 279 12.06 10.70 -9.91
CA ARG A 279 12.58 10.17 -8.64
C ARG A 279 11.76 9.02 -8.06
N LEU A 280 10.74 8.53 -8.79
CA LEU A 280 9.89 7.46 -8.30
C LEU A 280 10.70 6.16 -8.17
N GLU A 281 10.93 5.74 -6.94
CA GLU A 281 11.70 4.56 -6.56
C GLU A 281 10.84 3.36 -6.20
N GLN A 282 9.66 3.60 -5.62
CA GLN A 282 8.72 2.55 -5.24
C GLN A 282 7.32 2.84 -5.75
N LEU A 283 6.72 1.85 -6.39
CA LEU A 283 5.34 1.89 -6.88
C LEU A 283 4.58 0.67 -6.40
N ASN A 284 3.47 0.89 -5.70
CA ASN A 284 2.56 -0.17 -5.28
C ASN A 284 1.29 -0.15 -6.14
N LEU A 285 1.11 -1.22 -6.93
CA LEU A 285 -0.05 -1.48 -7.79
C LEU A 285 -0.78 -2.76 -7.39
N SER A 286 -0.66 -3.17 -6.12
CA SER A 286 -1.35 -4.36 -5.63
C SER A 286 -2.86 -4.18 -5.68
N ASP A 287 -3.60 -5.23 -6.05
CA ASP A 287 -5.07 -5.20 -6.13
C ASP A 287 -5.62 -4.07 -7.03
N THR A 288 -5.00 -3.88 -8.20
CA THR A 288 -5.46 -2.88 -9.20
C THR A 288 -6.18 -3.50 -10.39
N GLY A 289 -6.05 -4.83 -10.56
CA GLY A 289 -6.63 -5.56 -11.68
C GLY A 289 -5.74 -5.58 -12.92
N ILE A 290 -4.49 -5.10 -12.82
CA ILE A 290 -3.55 -5.13 -13.96
C ILE A 290 -3.25 -6.56 -14.38
N SER A 291 -3.20 -6.80 -15.70
CA SER A 291 -2.92 -8.11 -16.29
C SER A 291 -1.78 -8.08 -17.30
N SER A 292 -1.51 -6.94 -17.92
CA SER A 292 -0.49 -6.74 -18.95
C SER A 292 0.24 -5.42 -18.75
N ILE A 293 1.44 -5.35 -19.30
CA ILE A 293 2.23 -4.13 -19.46
C ILE A 293 3.10 -4.31 -20.71
N HIS A 294 3.24 -3.25 -21.52
CA HIS A 294 4.10 -3.28 -22.68
C HIS A 294 4.76 -1.92 -22.92
N PHE A 295 6.08 -1.85 -22.77
CA PHE A 295 6.85 -0.62 -22.98
C PHE A 295 7.12 -0.43 -24.48
N VAL A 296 6.31 0.42 -25.13
CA VAL A 296 6.35 0.65 -26.59
C VAL A 296 7.62 1.41 -27.06
N ASP A 297 8.32 2.07 -26.14
CA ASP A 297 9.54 2.82 -26.42
C ASP A 297 10.81 1.94 -26.49
N ALA A 298 10.70 0.67 -26.10
CA ALA A 298 11.83 -0.25 -26.03
C ALA A 298 11.54 -1.58 -26.73
N GLY A 299 12.36 -1.93 -27.70
CA GLY A 299 12.33 -3.24 -28.35
C GLY A 299 12.75 -4.38 -27.43
N ILE A 300 12.71 -5.61 -27.97
CA ILE A 300 13.10 -6.82 -27.24
C ILE A 300 14.58 -6.72 -26.84
N GLY A 301 14.86 -6.96 -25.56
CA GLY A 301 16.21 -6.90 -24.98
C GLY A 301 16.75 -5.47 -24.75
N CYS A 302 15.98 -4.44 -25.04
CA CYS A 302 16.34 -3.04 -24.78
C CYS A 302 15.77 -2.55 -23.46
N LYS A 303 16.36 -1.49 -22.89
CA LYS A 303 15.84 -0.81 -21.71
C LYS A 303 14.88 0.31 -22.10
N THR A 304 13.80 0.45 -21.31
CA THR A 304 12.85 1.57 -21.46
C THR A 304 13.36 2.83 -20.77
N SER A 305 12.98 4.00 -21.30
CA SER A 305 13.19 5.28 -20.63
C SER A 305 12.12 5.59 -19.57
N MET A 306 11.03 4.81 -19.56
CA MET A 306 9.94 4.94 -18.59
C MET A 306 10.38 4.41 -17.22
N PHE A 307 9.87 5.05 -16.16
CA PHE A 307 10.20 4.70 -14.77
C PHE A 307 11.72 4.63 -14.49
N PRO A 308 12.46 5.71 -14.78
CA PRO A 308 13.93 5.66 -14.78
C PRO A 308 14.56 5.31 -13.44
N SER A 309 13.89 5.63 -12.34
CA SER A 309 14.40 5.41 -10.98
C SER A 309 13.69 4.30 -10.22
N LEU A 310 12.73 3.59 -10.83
CA LEU A 310 11.92 2.59 -10.15
C LEU A 310 12.74 1.37 -9.74
N GLN A 311 12.88 1.19 -8.44
CA GLN A 311 13.67 0.12 -7.81
C GLN A 311 12.79 -0.99 -7.24
N ASN A 312 11.61 -0.64 -6.72
CA ASN A 312 10.70 -1.57 -6.05
C ASN A 312 9.30 -1.49 -6.64
N LEU A 313 8.82 -2.61 -7.18
CA LEU A 313 7.49 -2.73 -7.76
C LEU A 313 6.68 -3.80 -7.02
N LEU A 314 5.50 -3.42 -6.52
CA LEU A 314 4.55 -4.32 -5.89
C LEU A 314 3.33 -4.47 -6.79
N VAL A 315 3.07 -5.70 -7.25
CA VAL A 315 1.94 -6.08 -8.13
C VAL A 315 1.21 -7.31 -7.59
N ASN A 316 1.12 -7.43 -6.27
CA ASN A 316 0.41 -8.53 -5.63
C ASN A 316 -1.10 -8.47 -5.92
N ASP A 317 -1.80 -9.59 -5.80
CA ASP A 317 -3.26 -9.65 -5.88
C ASP A 317 -3.81 -9.07 -7.20
N ASN A 318 -3.15 -9.35 -8.32
CA ASN A 318 -3.54 -8.86 -9.63
C ASN A 318 -3.95 -9.99 -10.58
N LYS A 319 -4.10 -9.71 -11.87
CA LYS A 319 -4.55 -10.66 -12.89
C LYS A 319 -3.42 -11.05 -13.85
N ILE A 320 -2.18 -11.04 -13.37
CA ILE A 320 -1.01 -11.37 -14.18
C ILE A 320 -0.99 -12.88 -14.43
N ALA A 321 -1.20 -13.30 -15.67
CA ALA A 321 -1.28 -14.71 -16.09
C ALA A 321 -0.19 -15.10 -17.09
N HIS A 322 0.50 -14.14 -17.72
CA HIS A 322 1.41 -14.38 -18.83
C HIS A 322 2.85 -13.96 -18.52
N TRP A 323 3.80 -14.77 -18.99
CA TRP A 323 5.24 -14.49 -18.84
C TRP A 323 5.70 -13.24 -19.58
N SER A 324 4.94 -12.76 -20.58
CA SER A 324 5.19 -11.49 -21.25
C SER A 324 5.25 -10.31 -20.28
N PHE A 325 4.42 -10.30 -19.24
CA PHE A 325 4.47 -9.28 -18.18
C PHE A 325 5.85 -9.26 -17.49
N ILE A 326 6.37 -10.43 -17.13
CA ILE A 326 7.68 -10.57 -16.48
C ILE A 326 8.81 -10.17 -17.46
N ASN A 327 8.68 -10.54 -18.73
CA ASN A 327 9.67 -10.15 -19.74
C ASN A 327 9.76 -8.63 -19.91
N GLU A 328 8.62 -7.93 -19.85
CA GLU A 328 8.58 -6.46 -19.92
C GLU A 328 9.26 -5.81 -18.71
N LEU A 329 9.17 -6.40 -17.52
CA LEU A 329 9.82 -5.86 -16.32
C LEU A 329 11.35 -5.83 -16.42
N ASP A 330 11.97 -6.70 -17.19
CA ASP A 330 13.43 -6.66 -17.43
C ASP A 330 13.85 -5.41 -18.21
N LYS A 331 12.93 -4.75 -18.92
CA LYS A 331 13.20 -3.47 -19.62
C LYS A 331 13.37 -2.30 -18.67
N LEU A 332 12.85 -2.38 -17.43
CA LEU A 332 13.03 -1.34 -16.40
C LEU A 332 14.50 -1.25 -16.00
N GLN A 333 15.08 -0.05 -16.04
CA GLN A 333 16.52 0.15 -15.85
C GLN A 333 16.99 -0.13 -14.42
N SER A 334 16.18 0.25 -13.43
CA SER A 334 16.56 0.31 -12.02
C SER A 334 15.87 -0.73 -11.14
N LEU A 335 14.99 -1.59 -11.69
CA LEU A 335 14.20 -2.53 -10.93
C LEU A 335 15.07 -3.58 -10.24
N THR A 336 15.11 -3.57 -8.92
CA THR A 336 15.90 -4.50 -8.08
C THR A 336 15.04 -5.33 -7.13
N ALA A 337 13.81 -4.91 -6.87
CA ALA A 337 12.88 -5.60 -5.99
C ALA A 337 11.50 -5.74 -6.65
N LEU A 338 10.93 -6.94 -6.62
CA LEU A 338 9.62 -7.27 -7.14
C LEU A 338 8.81 -8.06 -6.13
N SER A 339 7.55 -7.70 -5.94
CA SER A 339 6.56 -8.51 -5.23
C SER A 339 5.38 -8.78 -6.16
N CYS A 340 5.12 -10.06 -6.48
CA CYS A 340 4.08 -10.48 -7.44
C CYS A 340 3.27 -11.68 -6.94
N LEU A 341 3.04 -11.75 -5.62
CA LEU A 341 2.27 -12.81 -4.97
C LEU A 341 0.80 -12.78 -5.38
N ARG A 342 0.12 -13.93 -5.29
CA ARG A 342 -1.31 -14.05 -5.55
C ARG A 342 -1.72 -13.47 -6.90
N ASN A 343 -1.01 -13.93 -7.94
CA ASN A 343 -1.35 -13.73 -9.35
C ASN A 343 -1.56 -15.10 -9.99
N PRO A 344 -2.40 -15.23 -11.03
CA PRO A 344 -2.60 -16.51 -11.72
C PRO A 344 -1.29 -17.19 -12.15
N LEU A 345 -0.30 -16.40 -12.59
CA LEU A 345 1.02 -16.89 -12.96
C LEU A 345 1.78 -17.52 -11.77
N THR A 346 1.53 -17.09 -10.54
CA THR A 346 2.30 -17.46 -9.33
C THR A 346 1.53 -18.37 -8.37
N GLU A 347 0.28 -18.72 -8.67
CA GLU A 347 -0.58 -19.51 -7.76
C GLU A 347 -0.34 -21.03 -7.82
N ASN A 348 0.40 -21.53 -8.78
CA ASN A 348 0.69 -22.96 -8.84
C ASN A 348 1.71 -23.36 -7.76
N ILE A 349 1.19 -23.74 -6.59
CA ILE A 349 1.99 -24.10 -5.41
C ILE A 349 2.94 -25.28 -5.70
N LYS A 350 2.56 -26.22 -6.58
CA LYS A 350 3.39 -27.37 -6.93
C LYS A 350 4.66 -26.98 -7.70
N GLU A 351 4.60 -25.84 -8.37
CA GLU A 351 5.70 -25.30 -9.19
C GLU A 351 6.29 -23.99 -8.62
N ALA A 352 5.97 -23.61 -7.40
CA ALA A 352 6.38 -22.34 -6.80
C ALA A 352 7.91 -22.12 -6.89
N ARG A 353 8.71 -23.15 -6.67
CA ARG A 353 10.17 -23.08 -6.81
C ARG A 353 10.58 -22.84 -8.26
N THR A 354 9.96 -23.53 -9.21
CA THR A 354 10.21 -23.36 -10.64
C THR A 354 9.82 -21.96 -11.11
N ILE A 355 8.68 -21.44 -10.65
CA ILE A 355 8.21 -20.08 -10.96
C ILE A 355 9.21 -19.04 -10.44
N ARG A 356 9.69 -19.19 -9.20
CA ARG A 356 10.72 -18.30 -8.63
C ARG A 356 11.98 -18.30 -9.50
N GLN A 357 12.48 -19.47 -9.88
CA GLN A 357 13.68 -19.61 -10.72
C GLN A 357 13.49 -18.97 -12.09
N LEU A 358 12.31 -19.14 -12.70
CA LEU A 358 11.99 -18.54 -14.00
C LEU A 358 11.96 -17.02 -13.92
N ILE A 359 11.34 -16.43 -12.88
CA ILE A 359 11.32 -14.97 -12.69
C ILE A 359 12.75 -14.44 -12.52
N ILE A 360 13.57 -15.09 -11.69
CA ILE A 360 14.99 -14.72 -11.49
C ILE A 360 15.76 -14.75 -12.82
N ALA A 361 15.57 -15.78 -13.63
CA ALA A 361 16.24 -15.91 -14.92
C ALA A 361 15.78 -14.86 -15.93
N LYS A 362 14.51 -14.45 -15.89
CA LYS A 362 13.90 -13.49 -16.83
C LYS A 362 14.21 -12.03 -16.51
N ILE A 363 14.49 -11.68 -15.24
CA ILE A 363 14.82 -10.31 -14.83
C ILE A 363 16.24 -10.24 -14.31
N SER A 364 17.14 -9.65 -15.09
CA SER A 364 18.59 -9.71 -14.89
C SER A 364 19.09 -9.04 -13.63
N GLN A 365 18.51 -7.89 -13.27
CA GLN A 365 18.99 -7.03 -12.20
C GLN A 365 18.28 -7.23 -10.85
N LEU A 366 17.32 -8.16 -10.77
CA LEU A 366 16.52 -8.38 -9.58
C LEU A 366 17.41 -8.90 -8.42
N LYS A 367 17.31 -8.26 -7.26
CA LYS A 367 18.03 -8.62 -6.01
C LYS A 367 17.10 -9.20 -4.96
N THR A 368 15.81 -8.83 -5.02
CA THR A 368 14.80 -9.28 -4.06
C THR A 368 13.53 -9.67 -4.80
N LEU A 369 13.01 -10.85 -4.53
CA LEU A 369 11.74 -11.35 -5.05
C LEU A 369 10.84 -11.80 -3.90
N ASN A 370 9.64 -11.22 -3.81
CA ASN A 370 8.65 -11.53 -2.77
C ASN A 370 9.25 -11.43 -1.35
N LYS A 371 10.01 -10.36 -1.10
CA LYS A 371 10.74 -10.08 0.16
C LYS A 371 11.89 -11.04 0.48
N CYS A 372 12.21 -11.99 -0.40
CA CYS A 372 13.33 -12.90 -0.25
C CYS A 372 14.48 -12.44 -1.12
N GLU A 373 15.68 -12.34 -0.53
CA GLU A 373 16.91 -12.03 -1.25
C GLU A 373 17.23 -13.09 -2.30
N ILE A 374 17.83 -12.67 -3.40
CA ILE A 374 18.32 -13.54 -4.47
C ILE A 374 19.85 -13.58 -4.37
N LEU A 375 20.35 -14.70 -3.93
CA LEU A 375 21.80 -14.91 -3.80
C LEU A 375 22.45 -15.11 -5.18
N PRO A 376 23.74 -14.75 -5.35
CA PRO A 376 24.46 -14.93 -6.62
C PRO A 376 24.43 -16.36 -7.15
N GLU A 377 24.56 -17.36 -6.26
CA GLU A 377 24.52 -18.77 -6.58
C GLU A 377 23.11 -19.19 -7.06
N GLU A 378 22.06 -18.70 -6.41
CA GLU A 378 20.68 -18.93 -6.81
C GLU A 378 20.43 -18.37 -8.21
N ARG A 379 20.88 -17.14 -8.47
CA ARG A 379 20.77 -16.53 -9.81
C ARG A 379 21.48 -17.35 -10.87
N ARG A 380 22.72 -17.73 -10.60
CA ARG A 380 23.50 -18.55 -11.54
C ARG A 380 22.79 -19.88 -11.84
N GLY A 381 22.30 -20.56 -10.80
CA GLY A 381 21.53 -21.79 -10.94
C GLY A 381 20.27 -21.58 -11.80
N ALA A 382 19.49 -20.54 -11.49
CA ALA A 382 18.28 -20.21 -12.22
C ALA A 382 18.54 -19.91 -13.72
N GLU A 383 19.60 -19.18 -14.03
CA GLU A 383 19.97 -18.84 -15.41
C GLU A 383 20.46 -20.07 -16.20
N LEU A 384 21.22 -20.96 -15.57
CA LEU A 384 21.68 -22.22 -16.17
C LEU A 384 20.51 -23.17 -16.42
N ASP A 385 19.62 -23.32 -15.43
CA ASP A 385 18.43 -24.18 -15.56
C ASP A 385 17.48 -23.67 -16.66
N TYR A 386 17.30 -22.35 -16.73
CA TYR A 386 16.50 -21.70 -17.78
C TYR A 386 17.08 -21.99 -19.17
N ARG A 387 18.39 -21.79 -19.35
CA ARG A 387 19.10 -22.09 -20.61
C ARG A 387 18.89 -23.55 -21.06
N LYS A 388 18.97 -24.48 -20.11
CA LYS A 388 18.78 -25.88 -20.33
C LYS A 388 17.32 -26.24 -20.65
N ALA A 389 16.38 -25.70 -19.87
CA ALA A 389 14.96 -26.00 -20.02
C ALA A 389 14.40 -25.62 -21.39
N PHE A 390 14.82 -24.48 -21.93
CA PHE A 390 14.33 -23.97 -23.22
C PHE A 390 15.29 -24.23 -24.40
N GLY A 391 16.34 -25.00 -24.20
CA GLY A 391 17.33 -25.29 -25.24
C GLY A 391 16.79 -26.07 -26.46
N ASN A 392 15.89 -27.02 -26.24
CA ASN A 392 15.24 -27.76 -27.33
C ASN A 392 14.29 -26.88 -28.15
N GLU A 393 13.55 -25.98 -27.46
CA GLU A 393 12.69 -25.01 -28.12
C GLU A 393 13.51 -23.99 -28.92
N TRP A 394 14.62 -23.50 -28.36
CA TRP A 394 15.56 -22.64 -29.05
C TRP A 394 16.10 -23.26 -30.34
N LYS A 395 16.54 -24.54 -30.30
CA LYS A 395 17.01 -25.24 -31.51
C LYS A 395 15.93 -25.38 -32.56
N LYS A 396 14.70 -25.73 -32.15
CA LYS A 396 13.55 -25.82 -33.09
C LYS A 396 13.22 -24.47 -33.71
N ALA A 397 13.44 -23.38 -32.99
CA ALA A 397 13.21 -22.03 -33.45
C ALA A 397 14.32 -21.50 -34.39
N GLY A 398 15.37 -22.26 -34.65
CA GLY A 398 16.51 -21.85 -35.50
C GLY A 398 17.75 -21.42 -34.72
N GLY A 399 17.78 -21.71 -33.43
CA GLY A 399 18.96 -21.48 -32.59
C GLY A 399 20.07 -22.48 -32.90
N HIS A 400 21.32 -22.04 -32.95
CA HIS A 400 22.47 -22.85 -33.29
C HIS A 400 23.69 -22.47 -32.45
N GLN A 401 24.57 -23.45 -32.13
CA GLN A 401 25.81 -23.22 -31.41
C GLN A 401 26.79 -22.33 -32.19
N ASP A 402 26.84 -22.49 -33.51
CA ASP A 402 27.60 -21.66 -34.42
C ASP A 402 26.90 -20.27 -34.55
N PRO A 403 27.56 -19.16 -34.15
CA PRO A 403 26.98 -17.83 -34.23
C PRO A 403 26.49 -17.44 -35.64
N ASP A 404 27.17 -17.92 -36.68
CA ASP A 404 26.83 -17.60 -38.07
C ASP A 404 25.53 -18.26 -38.53
N LYS A 405 25.14 -19.36 -37.89
CA LYS A 405 23.92 -20.12 -38.16
C LYS A 405 22.80 -19.84 -37.19
N ASN A 406 23.08 -19.14 -36.09
CA ASN A 406 22.12 -18.88 -35.02
C ASN A 406 21.10 -17.82 -35.45
N ARG A 407 19.90 -18.24 -35.80
CA ARG A 407 18.79 -17.40 -36.28
C ARG A 407 17.46 -17.85 -35.66
N PRO A 408 17.30 -17.73 -34.32
CA PRO A 408 16.03 -18.04 -33.71
C PRO A 408 14.93 -17.10 -34.24
N ASN A 409 13.73 -17.65 -34.42
CA ASN A 409 12.59 -16.87 -34.90
C ASN A 409 12.11 -15.81 -33.88
N GLU A 410 11.31 -14.86 -34.36
CA GLU A 410 10.82 -13.73 -33.56
C GLU A 410 9.96 -14.19 -32.39
N ASP A 411 9.15 -15.22 -32.53
CA ASP A 411 8.29 -15.75 -31.47
C ASP A 411 9.11 -16.26 -30.30
N PHE A 412 10.20 -16.99 -30.55
CA PHE A 412 11.10 -17.44 -29.50
C PHE A 412 11.80 -16.26 -28.81
N VAL A 413 12.30 -15.30 -29.59
CA VAL A 413 12.98 -14.14 -29.05
C VAL A 413 12.03 -13.30 -28.19
N ALA A 414 10.77 -13.16 -28.59
CA ALA A 414 9.75 -12.46 -27.80
C ALA A 414 9.40 -13.21 -26.50
N ALA A 415 9.29 -14.55 -26.56
CA ALA A 415 9.02 -15.37 -25.37
C ALA A 415 10.21 -15.44 -24.41
N HIS A 416 11.44 -15.36 -24.94
CA HIS A 416 12.70 -15.54 -24.21
C HIS A 416 13.72 -14.44 -24.51
N PRO A 417 13.45 -13.16 -24.16
CA PRO A 417 14.28 -12.01 -24.56
C PRO A 417 15.74 -12.11 -24.12
N ARG A 418 15.99 -12.75 -22.97
CA ARG A 418 17.34 -12.92 -22.42
C ARG A 418 18.08 -14.18 -22.88
N TYR A 419 17.41 -15.07 -23.59
CA TYR A 419 17.99 -16.39 -23.90
C TYR A 419 19.33 -16.31 -24.62
N GLN A 420 19.43 -15.46 -25.63
CA GLN A 420 20.68 -15.27 -26.40
C GLN A 420 21.81 -14.71 -25.53
N LEU A 421 21.51 -13.77 -24.62
CA LEU A 421 22.50 -13.26 -23.66
C LEU A 421 23.01 -14.35 -22.72
N LEU A 422 22.13 -15.27 -22.28
CA LEU A 422 22.51 -16.40 -21.43
C LEU A 422 23.37 -17.40 -22.19
N CYS A 423 23.06 -17.68 -23.46
CA CYS A 423 23.94 -18.49 -24.32
C CYS A 423 25.30 -17.85 -24.56
N HIS A 424 25.35 -16.53 -24.72
CA HIS A 424 26.63 -15.82 -24.83
C HIS A 424 27.43 -15.90 -23.54
N ARG A 425 26.78 -15.80 -22.38
CA ARG A 425 27.41 -15.79 -21.06
C ARG A 425 27.92 -17.17 -20.61
N TYR A 426 27.13 -18.21 -20.87
CA TYR A 426 27.35 -19.56 -20.34
C TYR A 426 27.66 -20.61 -21.42
N GLY A 427 27.74 -20.20 -22.67
CA GLY A 427 27.78 -21.10 -23.84
C GLY A 427 26.38 -21.59 -24.26
N ALA A 428 26.20 -21.92 -25.51
CA ALA A 428 24.99 -22.58 -26.00
C ALA A 428 24.86 -23.99 -25.39
N PRO A 429 23.64 -24.48 -25.11
CA PRO A 429 23.46 -25.81 -24.54
C PRO A 429 23.92 -26.91 -25.53
N GLU A 430 24.68 -27.85 -25.02
CA GLU A 430 25.16 -29.02 -25.80
C GLU A 430 24.06 -30.07 -25.99
N ASP A 431 24.17 -30.87 -27.02
CA ASP A 431 23.19 -31.95 -27.32
C ASP A 431 23.07 -32.97 -26.18
N GLY A 432 24.17 -33.19 -25.45
CA GLY A 432 24.20 -34.05 -24.27
C GLY A 432 23.39 -33.51 -23.09
N GLU A 433 23.37 -32.18 -22.90
CA GLU A 433 22.60 -31.50 -21.86
C GLU A 433 21.10 -31.49 -22.15
N LEU A 434 20.74 -31.55 -23.46
CA LEU A 434 19.35 -31.42 -23.91
C LEU A 434 18.67 -32.78 -24.12
N LYS A 435 19.40 -33.90 -24.03
CA LYS A 435 18.76 -35.21 -24.04
C LYS A 435 17.84 -35.31 -22.86
N THR A 436 16.56 -35.46 -23.14
CA THR A 436 15.54 -35.80 -22.14
C THR A 436 16.02 -37.08 -21.48
N GLN A 437 16.46 -37.01 -20.23
CA GLN A 437 16.59 -38.24 -19.44
C GLN A 437 15.18 -38.84 -19.44
N GLN A 438 15.07 -40.08 -19.93
CA GLN A 438 13.84 -40.86 -19.71
C GLN A 438 13.51 -40.70 -18.22
N PRO A 439 12.22 -40.58 -17.84
CA PRO A 439 11.87 -40.47 -16.43
C PRO A 439 12.42 -41.73 -15.75
N CYS A 440 13.65 -41.62 -15.29
CA CYS A 440 14.20 -42.59 -14.34
C CYS A 440 13.29 -42.55 -13.15
N MET A 441 12.57 -43.64 -12.90
CA MET A 441 11.75 -43.74 -11.72
C MET A 441 12.59 -43.23 -10.52
N LEU A 442 12.04 -42.32 -9.75
CA LEU A 442 12.67 -41.71 -8.56
C LEU A 442 13.38 -42.78 -7.70
N LYS A 443 12.90 -44.00 -7.73
CA LYS A 443 13.43 -45.20 -7.09
C LYS A 443 14.88 -45.55 -7.46
N ASN A 444 15.33 -45.20 -8.67
CA ASN A 444 16.68 -45.51 -9.17
C ASN A 444 17.66 -44.34 -9.00
N GLN A 445 17.21 -43.20 -8.50
CA GLN A 445 18.00 -41.99 -8.29
C GLN A 445 18.15 -41.62 -6.80
N LEU A 446 17.67 -42.48 -5.89
CA LEU A 446 17.68 -42.22 -4.48
C LEU A 446 18.80 -42.99 -3.78
N LEU A 447 19.68 -42.28 -3.11
CA LEU A 447 20.69 -42.85 -2.24
C LEU A 447 20.03 -43.22 -0.88
N THR A 448 20.17 -44.44 -0.46
CA THR A 448 19.72 -44.90 0.86
C THR A 448 20.82 -44.64 1.90
N LEU A 449 20.60 -43.65 2.76
CA LEU A 449 21.52 -43.36 3.88
C LEU A 449 21.04 -44.11 5.11
N ARG A 450 21.91 -44.98 5.65
CA ARG A 450 21.70 -45.64 6.95
C ARG A 450 22.46 -44.85 8.03
N ILE A 451 21.67 -44.13 8.85
CA ILE A 451 22.25 -43.38 9.98
C ILE A 451 22.14 -44.25 11.22
N LYS A 452 23.30 -44.62 11.79
CA LYS A 452 23.39 -45.32 13.07
C LYS A 452 23.67 -44.30 14.17
N CYS A 453 22.84 -44.30 15.22
CA CYS A 453 23.10 -43.48 16.41
C CYS A 453 23.81 -44.38 17.43
N PRO A 454 25.05 -44.06 17.86
CA PRO A 454 25.86 -44.95 18.71
C PRO A 454 25.36 -45.10 20.14
N ASP A 455 24.47 -44.22 20.61
CA ASP A 455 24.07 -44.14 22.01
C ASP A 455 22.67 -44.72 22.35
N GLN A 456 22.03 -45.48 21.45
CA GLN A 456 20.76 -46.14 21.73
C GLN A 456 20.86 -47.66 21.61
N LEU A 457 20.47 -48.35 22.69
CA LEU A 457 20.40 -49.83 22.79
C LEU A 457 19.42 -50.48 21.79
N GLU A 458 18.50 -49.73 21.22
CA GLU A 458 17.65 -50.12 20.08
C GLU A 458 18.04 -49.35 18.84
N GLN A 459 18.60 -50.05 17.84
CA GLN A 459 18.99 -49.46 16.56
C GLN A 459 17.76 -49.08 15.76
N LYS A 460 17.27 -47.82 15.85
CA LYS A 460 16.36 -47.27 14.86
C LYS A 460 17.16 -46.87 13.62
N VAL A 461 17.04 -47.66 12.58
CA VAL A 461 17.56 -47.33 11.26
C VAL A 461 16.58 -46.33 10.63
N LEU A 462 16.98 -45.08 10.51
CA LEU A 462 16.29 -44.08 9.70
C LEU A 462 16.84 -44.15 8.26
N GLU A 463 16.03 -44.72 7.37
CA GLU A 463 16.33 -44.67 5.93
C GLU A 463 15.79 -43.35 5.36
N LYS A 464 16.68 -42.49 4.93
CA LYS A 464 16.33 -41.26 4.21
C LYS A 464 16.87 -41.38 2.78
N GLN A 465 16.00 -41.31 1.81
CA GLN A 465 16.36 -41.31 0.41
C GLN A 465 16.65 -39.90 -0.07
N LEU A 466 17.81 -39.63 -0.65
CA LEU A 466 18.22 -38.35 -1.22
C LEU A 466 18.46 -38.50 -2.72
N PRO A 467 18.13 -37.50 -3.54
CA PRO A 467 18.44 -37.50 -4.97
C PRO A 467 19.95 -37.52 -5.24
N ASP A 468 20.38 -38.26 -6.28
CA ASP A 468 21.77 -38.43 -6.69
C ASP A 468 22.53 -37.12 -7.01
N ALA A 469 21.82 -36.02 -7.24
CA ALA A 469 22.41 -34.71 -7.50
C ALA A 469 23.27 -34.16 -6.35
N TRP A 470 23.27 -34.79 -5.16
CA TRP A 470 24.04 -34.40 -3.98
C TRP A 470 25.34 -35.17 -3.79
N GLN A 471 25.64 -36.10 -4.73
CA GLN A 471 26.87 -36.92 -4.64
C GLN A 471 28.13 -36.25 -5.23
N ARG A 472 28.02 -35.06 -5.83
CA ARG A 472 29.18 -34.37 -6.43
C ARG A 472 29.44 -33.06 -5.68
N ASN A 473 30.03 -33.20 -4.52
CA ASN A 473 31.00 -32.24 -3.91
C ASN A 473 31.80 -32.95 -2.85
#